data_774b5e5034a904169dff5e7721dfb1d8
#
_entry.id   774b5e5034a904169dff5e7721dfb1d8
#
_cell.length_a   1.000
_cell.length_b   1.000
_cell.length_c   1.000
_cell.angle_alpha   90.00
_cell.angle_beta   90.00
_cell.angle_gamma   90.00
#
_symmetry.space_group_name_H-M   'P 1'
#
loop_
_entity.id
_entity.type
_entity.pdbx_description
1 polymer ?
#
loop_
_entity_poly.entity_id
_entity_poly.type
_entity_poly.pdbx_seq_one_letter_code
_entity_poly.pdbx_strand_id
1 'polypeptide(L)'
;MYVMRHSPEGQLFFIRPNTFYSTDNKSELLFDITHLNTTDTASIKMTIYETTLINVDSVAILCDGQRYICNTVASIYKEKEKKRWIHRCDCVFPFKEVKLAMIADQAPTFVVYTNKSTLSYTLVANKWTKLQPHLCDIFMIIDESKR
;
A
#
# COMPACT_ATOMS: atom_id res chain seq x y z
N MET A 1 -3.82 10.49 -10.32
CA MET A 1 -2.93 10.18 -9.21
C MET A 1 -3.66 10.15 -7.87
N TYR A 2 -4.41 11.17 -7.50
CA TYR A 2 -5.25 11.12 -6.32
C TYR A 2 -6.58 11.84 -6.52
N VAL A 3 -7.55 11.51 -5.68
CA VAL A 3 -8.87 12.15 -5.63
C VAL A 3 -9.13 12.58 -4.20
N MET A 4 -9.64 13.79 -4.02
CA MET A 4 -10.05 14.30 -2.73
C MET A 4 -11.57 14.54 -2.76
N ARG A 5 -12.25 14.16 -1.67
CA ARG A 5 -13.69 14.38 -1.48
C ARG A 5 -13.96 15.03 -0.14
N HIS A 6 -14.87 15.99 -0.11
CA HIS A 6 -15.39 16.51 1.13
C HIS A 6 -16.40 15.54 1.72
N SER A 7 -16.32 15.32 3.02
CA SER A 7 -17.29 14.56 3.78
C SER A 7 -17.69 15.33 5.04
N PRO A 8 -18.79 14.97 5.72
CA PRO A 8 -19.16 15.58 6.99
C PRO A 8 -18.08 15.44 8.08
N GLU A 9 -17.23 14.44 7.96
CA GLU A 9 -16.19 14.09 8.93
C GLU A 9 -14.83 14.70 8.61
N GLY A 10 -14.66 15.30 7.42
CA GLY A 10 -13.41 15.88 6.96
C GLY A 10 -13.17 15.65 5.48
N GLN A 11 -11.91 15.80 5.07
CA GLN A 11 -11.51 15.57 3.68
C GLN A 11 -10.95 14.16 3.50
N LEU A 12 -11.51 13.44 2.56
CA LEU A 12 -11.14 12.06 2.26
C LEU A 12 -10.25 12.03 1.02
N PHE A 13 -9.06 11.45 1.17
CA PHE A 13 -8.08 11.33 0.10
C PHE A 13 -8.00 9.88 -0.37
N PHE A 14 -8.07 9.70 -1.67
CA PHE A 14 -7.86 8.40 -2.34
C PHE A 14 -6.64 8.53 -3.24
N ILE A 15 -5.57 7.84 -2.88
CA ILE A 15 -4.36 7.80 -3.70
C ILE A 15 -4.42 6.54 -4.54
N ARG A 16 -4.42 6.72 -5.86
CA ARG A 16 -4.65 5.66 -6.84
C ARG A 16 -3.57 4.59 -6.81
N PRO A 17 -3.92 3.39 -7.24
CA PRO A 17 -3.02 2.24 -7.16
C PRO A 17 -1.68 2.45 -7.85
N ASN A 18 -0.66 1.92 -7.22
CA ASN A 18 0.67 1.76 -7.79
C ASN A 18 0.98 0.27 -7.80
N THR A 19 1.77 -0.17 -8.80
CA THR A 19 2.12 -1.57 -8.95
C THR A 19 3.54 -1.82 -8.48
N PHE A 20 3.69 -2.72 -7.51
CA PHE A 20 4.97 -3.23 -7.06
C PHE A 20 5.11 -4.69 -7.50
N TYR A 21 6.34 -5.16 -7.64
CA TYR A 21 6.63 -6.49 -8.16
C TYR A 21 7.42 -7.30 -7.15
N SER A 22 7.19 -8.62 -7.15
CA SER A 22 8.04 -9.55 -6.40
C SER A 22 9.44 -9.55 -6.99
N THR A 23 10.42 -10.02 -6.20
CA THR A 23 11.82 -10.04 -6.60
C THR A 23 12.08 -10.89 -7.84
N ASP A 24 11.24 -11.93 -8.08
CA ASP A 24 11.32 -12.79 -9.26
C ASP A 24 10.42 -12.33 -10.41
N ASN A 25 9.70 -11.21 -10.25
CA ASN A 25 8.74 -10.65 -11.21
C ASN A 25 7.56 -11.57 -11.58
N LYS A 26 7.30 -12.60 -10.77
CA LYS A 26 6.19 -13.55 -11.00
C LYS A 26 4.88 -13.14 -10.34
N SER A 27 4.96 -12.26 -9.37
CA SER A 27 3.80 -11.78 -8.62
C SER A 27 3.75 -10.26 -8.64
N GLU A 28 2.55 -9.71 -8.61
CA GLU A 28 2.31 -8.27 -8.61
C GLU A 28 1.47 -7.91 -7.40
N LEU A 29 1.75 -6.74 -6.84
CA LEU A 29 0.94 -6.13 -5.80
C LEU A 29 0.57 -4.72 -6.25
N LEU A 30 -0.73 -4.49 -6.44
CA LEU A 30 -1.26 -3.14 -6.60
C LEU A 30 -1.78 -2.66 -5.26
N PHE A 31 -1.54 -1.40 -4.95
CA PHE A 31 -2.11 -0.84 -3.73
C PHE A 31 -2.68 0.55 -3.98
N ASP A 32 -3.72 0.87 -3.23
CA ASP A 32 -4.25 2.22 -3.11
C ASP A 32 -4.34 2.61 -1.64
N ILE A 33 -4.30 3.90 -1.39
CA ILE A 33 -4.30 4.45 -0.03
C ILE A 33 -5.55 5.30 0.13
N THR A 34 -6.26 5.09 1.24
CA THR A 34 -7.40 5.90 1.64
C THR A 34 -7.10 6.54 3.00
N HIS A 35 -7.27 7.85 3.10
CA HIS A 35 -7.02 8.57 4.34
C HIS A 35 -8.06 9.69 4.54
N LEU A 36 -8.66 9.70 5.72
CA LEU A 36 -9.51 10.80 6.18
C LEU A 36 -8.64 11.73 7.03
N ASN A 37 -8.54 13.02 6.65
CA ASN A 37 -7.57 13.95 7.24
C ASN A 37 -7.79 14.26 8.72
N THR A 38 -8.94 13.93 9.28
CA THR A 38 -9.26 14.07 10.70
C THR A 38 -8.91 12.84 11.53
N THR A 39 -8.32 11.81 10.93
CA THR A 39 -7.90 10.56 11.60
C THR A 39 -6.40 10.40 11.59
N ASP A 40 -5.90 9.50 12.44
CA ASP A 40 -4.48 9.18 12.54
C ASP A 40 -4.10 7.93 11.75
N THR A 41 -5.03 7.32 11.03
CA THR A 41 -4.82 6.08 10.31
C THR A 41 -5.01 6.24 8.82
N ALA A 42 -4.38 5.36 8.05
CA ALA A 42 -4.59 5.22 6.61
C ALA A 42 -4.85 3.76 6.28
N SER A 43 -5.78 3.53 5.37
CA SER A 43 -6.09 2.21 4.86
C SER A 43 -5.30 1.98 3.59
N ILE A 44 -4.55 0.89 3.54
CA ILE A 44 -3.89 0.44 2.31
C ILE A 44 -4.64 -0.79 1.83
N LYS A 45 -5.34 -0.64 0.72
CA LYS A 45 -6.01 -1.75 0.06
C LYS A 45 -5.06 -2.32 -0.98
N MET A 46 -4.83 -3.63 -0.90
CA MET A 46 -3.90 -4.33 -1.77
C MET A 46 -4.62 -5.32 -2.65
N THR A 47 -4.19 -5.39 -3.91
CA THR A 47 -4.59 -6.45 -4.83
C THR A 47 -3.34 -7.24 -5.18
N ILE A 48 -3.30 -8.50 -4.76
CA ILE A 48 -2.14 -9.38 -4.96
C ILE A 48 -2.51 -10.43 -6.01
N TYR A 49 -1.69 -10.51 -7.05
CA TYR A 49 -1.83 -11.50 -8.12
C TYR A 49 -0.81 -12.61 -7.89
N GLU A 50 -1.31 -13.82 -7.66
CA GLU A 50 -0.48 -14.97 -7.33
C GLU A 50 -0.98 -16.21 -8.07
N THR A 51 -0.07 -17.13 -8.40
CA THR A 51 -0.43 -18.37 -9.11
C THR A 51 -1.18 -19.36 -8.23
N THR A 52 -1.05 -19.26 -6.90
CA THR A 52 -1.71 -20.13 -5.95
C THR A 52 -2.61 -19.34 -5.02
N LEU A 53 -3.61 -20.00 -4.45
CA LEU A 53 -4.48 -19.44 -3.42
C LEU A 53 -3.68 -19.28 -2.13
N ILE A 54 -3.69 -18.08 -1.55
CA ILE A 54 -3.01 -17.74 -0.31
C ILE A 54 -3.97 -17.16 0.71
N ASN A 55 -3.61 -17.25 1.99
CA ASN A 55 -4.23 -16.48 3.07
C ASN A 55 -3.20 -15.51 3.60
N VAL A 56 -3.52 -14.22 3.60
CA VAL A 56 -2.63 -13.19 4.10
C VAL A 56 -2.82 -13.06 5.60
N ASP A 57 -1.76 -13.34 6.37
CA ASP A 57 -1.80 -13.28 7.83
C ASP A 57 -1.45 -11.88 8.34
N SER A 58 -0.41 -11.28 7.77
CA SER A 58 0.03 -9.93 8.12
C SER A 58 0.78 -9.30 6.97
N VAL A 59 0.94 -7.97 7.04
CA VAL A 59 1.67 -7.19 6.04
C VAL A 59 2.60 -6.24 6.77
N ALA A 60 3.84 -6.15 6.32
CA ALA A 60 4.81 -5.18 6.82
C ALA A 60 5.28 -4.27 5.71
N ILE A 61 5.62 -3.03 6.08
CA ILE A 61 6.28 -2.08 5.19
C ILE A 61 7.69 -1.86 5.74
N LEU A 62 8.69 -2.17 4.93
CA LEU A 62 10.09 -1.91 5.26
C LEU A 62 10.51 -0.60 4.61
N CYS A 63 11.00 0.33 5.40
CA CYS A 63 11.36 1.67 4.95
C CYS A 63 12.46 2.24 5.84
N ASP A 64 13.59 2.63 5.27
CA ASP A 64 14.70 3.29 5.98
C ASP A 64 15.12 2.57 7.25
N GLY A 65 15.25 1.23 7.20
CA GLY A 65 15.63 0.41 8.34
C GLY A 65 14.52 0.20 9.36
N GLN A 66 13.34 0.75 9.15
CA GLN A 66 12.17 0.56 10.00
C GLN A 66 11.24 -0.50 9.41
N ARG A 67 10.50 -1.17 10.29
CA ARG A 67 9.51 -2.17 9.92
C ARG A 67 8.17 -1.82 10.56
N TYR A 68 7.22 -1.44 9.73
CA TYR A 68 5.85 -1.14 10.17
C TYR A 68 4.98 -2.34 9.85
N ILE A 69 4.28 -2.88 10.84
CA ILE A 69 3.51 -4.12 10.66
C ILE A 69 2.02 -3.91 10.95
N CYS A 70 1.18 -4.52 10.10
CA CYS A 70 -0.24 -4.69 10.33
C CYS A 70 -0.53 -6.17 10.53
N ASN A 71 -0.96 -6.57 11.72
CA ASN A 71 -1.31 -7.95 12.06
C ASN A 71 -2.78 -8.26 11.82
N THR A 72 -3.60 -7.24 11.56
CA THR A 72 -5.05 -7.40 11.38
C THR A 72 -5.38 -7.08 9.92
N VAL A 73 -5.21 -8.07 9.06
CA VAL A 73 -5.52 -7.96 7.63
C VAL A 73 -6.93 -8.44 7.39
N ALA A 74 -7.76 -7.60 6.78
CA ALA A 74 -9.11 -7.96 6.39
C ALA A 74 -9.13 -8.42 4.94
N SER A 75 -9.56 -9.65 4.69
CA SER A 75 -9.77 -10.14 3.33
C SER A 75 -11.05 -9.54 2.77
N ILE A 76 -10.95 -8.92 1.59
CA ILE A 76 -12.12 -8.37 0.89
C ILE A 76 -12.70 -9.42 -0.03
N TYR A 77 -11.87 -10.00 -0.91
CA TYR A 77 -12.28 -11.12 -1.76
C TYR A 77 -11.07 -11.89 -2.28
N LYS A 78 -11.34 -13.12 -2.75
CA LYS A 78 -10.41 -13.95 -3.49
C LYS A 78 -11.13 -14.46 -4.73
N GLU A 79 -10.48 -14.34 -5.87
CA GLU A 79 -11.10 -14.66 -7.16
C GLU A 79 -10.08 -15.30 -8.07
N LYS A 80 -10.47 -16.33 -8.81
CA LYS A 80 -9.60 -16.96 -9.80
C LYS A 80 -9.85 -16.33 -11.17
N GLU A 81 -8.79 -15.87 -11.80
CA GLU A 81 -8.80 -15.31 -13.13
C GLU A 81 -7.75 -16.01 -13.99
N LYS A 82 -8.20 -16.81 -14.96
CA LYS A 82 -7.31 -17.59 -15.84
C LYS A 82 -6.36 -18.49 -15.03
N LYS A 83 -5.06 -18.20 -15.07
CA LYS A 83 -4.02 -19.02 -14.43
C LYS A 83 -3.57 -18.49 -13.08
N ARG A 84 -4.18 -17.44 -12.57
CA ARG A 84 -3.75 -16.81 -11.31
C ARG A 84 -4.93 -16.48 -10.42
N TRP A 85 -4.63 -16.29 -9.13
CA TRP A 85 -5.58 -15.85 -8.13
C TRP A 85 -5.41 -14.37 -7.86
N ILE A 86 -6.51 -13.67 -7.67
CA ILE A 86 -6.55 -12.27 -7.27
C ILE A 86 -6.98 -12.25 -5.81
N HIS A 87 -6.14 -11.66 -4.95
CA HIS A 87 -6.45 -11.51 -3.53
C HIS A 87 -6.55 -10.02 -3.21
N ARG A 88 -7.71 -9.60 -2.76
CA ARG A 88 -7.89 -8.21 -2.30
C ARG A 88 -8.02 -8.19 -0.80
N CYS A 89 -7.21 -7.37 -0.14
CA CYS A 89 -7.22 -7.22 1.30
C CYS A 89 -7.02 -5.77 1.71
N ASP A 90 -7.36 -5.47 2.96
CA ASP A 90 -7.25 -4.15 3.56
C ASP A 90 -6.35 -4.21 4.79
N CYS A 91 -5.40 -3.29 4.85
CA CYS A 91 -4.47 -3.14 5.96
C CYS A 91 -4.54 -1.70 6.47
N VAL A 92 -4.76 -1.54 7.76
CA VAL A 92 -4.77 -0.22 8.38
C VAL A 92 -3.46 0.00 9.10
N PHE A 93 -2.80 1.11 8.78
CA PHE A 93 -1.56 1.56 9.41
C PHE A 93 -1.74 2.95 10.02
N PRO A 94 -0.93 3.33 11.01
CA PRO A 94 -0.82 4.74 11.38
C PRO A 94 -0.47 5.58 10.15
N PHE A 95 -1.15 6.70 9.96
CA PHE A 95 -0.91 7.57 8.81
C PHE A 95 0.55 8.00 8.70
N LYS A 96 1.17 8.31 9.85
CA LYS A 96 2.58 8.72 9.93
C LYS A 96 3.51 7.67 9.29
N GLU A 97 3.26 6.39 9.54
CA GLU A 97 4.07 5.31 8.97
C GLU A 97 3.90 5.21 7.46
N VAL A 98 2.67 5.31 6.97
CA VAL A 98 2.39 5.30 5.52
C VAL A 98 3.06 6.50 4.86
N LYS A 99 2.95 7.68 5.44
CA LYS A 99 3.61 8.89 4.92
C LYS A 99 5.11 8.70 4.82
N LEU A 100 5.77 8.25 5.88
CA LEU A 100 7.23 8.04 5.89
C LEU A 100 7.66 7.08 4.78
N ALA A 101 6.91 6.01 4.55
CA ALA A 101 7.20 5.05 3.50
C ALA A 101 7.03 5.66 2.10
N MET A 102 5.99 6.45 1.89
CA MET A 102 5.65 6.98 0.57
C MET A 102 6.51 8.18 0.15
N ILE A 103 7.12 8.89 1.09
CA ILE A 103 8.01 10.02 0.78
C ILE A 103 9.49 9.65 0.88
N ALA A 104 9.83 8.41 1.19
CA ALA A 104 11.22 7.97 1.36
C ALA A 104 12.02 8.11 0.06
N ASP A 105 13.31 8.35 0.18
CA ASP A 105 14.22 8.46 -0.98
C ASP A 105 14.35 7.14 -1.73
N GLN A 106 14.30 6.01 -1.01
CA GLN A 106 14.34 4.68 -1.60
C GLN A 106 12.95 4.05 -1.53
N ALA A 107 12.63 3.21 -2.51
CA ALA A 107 11.34 2.53 -2.56
C ALA A 107 11.14 1.68 -1.30
N PRO A 108 9.96 1.76 -0.68
CA PRO A 108 9.62 0.84 0.39
C PRO A 108 9.42 -0.57 -0.15
N THR A 109 9.52 -1.56 0.73
CA THR A 109 9.22 -2.95 0.42
C THR A 109 7.99 -3.37 1.21
N PHE A 110 6.99 -3.90 0.51
CA PHE A 110 5.86 -4.56 1.15
C PHE A 110 6.19 -6.02 1.34
N VAL A 111 6.09 -6.50 2.57
CA VAL A 111 6.29 -7.90 2.90
C VAL A 111 4.95 -8.48 3.30
N VAL A 112 4.50 -9.47 2.54
CA VAL A 112 3.21 -10.14 2.75
C VAL A 112 3.49 -11.51 3.35
N TYR A 113 3.05 -11.72 4.57
CA TYR A 113 3.19 -13.00 5.27
C TYR A 113 1.93 -13.82 5.03
N THR A 114 2.09 -14.99 4.44
CA THR A 114 0.98 -15.87 4.11
C THR A 114 1.09 -17.20 4.87
N ASN A 115 0.04 -18.00 4.77
CA ASN A 115 0.04 -19.35 5.33
C ASN A 115 1.02 -20.31 4.64
N LYS A 116 1.57 -19.94 3.49
CA LYS A 116 2.48 -20.79 2.70
C LYS A 116 3.90 -20.23 2.61
N SER A 117 4.05 -18.92 2.60
CA SER A 117 5.35 -18.29 2.30
C SER A 117 5.36 -16.83 2.71
N THR A 118 6.51 -16.20 2.52
CA THR A 118 6.68 -14.76 2.67
C THR A 118 6.96 -14.18 1.29
N LEU A 119 6.19 -13.17 0.90
CA LEU A 119 6.30 -12.51 -0.39
C LEU A 119 6.76 -11.07 -0.20
N SER A 120 7.74 -10.63 -0.99
CA SER A 120 8.26 -9.27 -0.92
C SER A 120 8.05 -8.56 -2.24
N TYR A 121 7.54 -7.34 -2.19
CA TYR A 121 7.22 -6.53 -3.36
C TYR A 121 7.87 -5.17 -3.23
N THR A 122 8.55 -4.73 -4.27
CA THR A 122 9.17 -3.41 -4.31
C THR A 122 9.12 -2.82 -5.72
N LEU A 123 9.58 -1.61 -5.86
CA LEU A 123 9.68 -0.92 -7.14
C LEU A 123 11.15 -0.65 -7.44
N VAL A 124 11.54 -0.87 -8.70
CA VAL A 124 12.94 -0.61 -9.10
C VAL A 124 13.28 0.87 -8.95
N ALA A 125 14.54 1.17 -8.67
CA ALA A 125 15.00 2.50 -8.26
C ALA A 125 14.63 3.61 -9.26
N ASN A 126 14.78 3.37 -10.56
CA ASN A 126 14.48 4.38 -11.58
C ASN A 126 12.97 4.70 -11.66
N LYS A 127 12.11 3.74 -11.42
CA LYS A 127 10.65 3.96 -11.37
C LYS A 127 10.26 4.69 -10.10
N TRP A 128 10.88 4.36 -8.98
CA TRP A 128 10.63 5.05 -7.71
C TRP A 128 11.06 6.51 -7.79
N THR A 129 12.21 6.80 -8.39
CA THR A 129 12.71 8.16 -8.57
C THR A 129 11.72 9.03 -9.35
N LYS A 130 10.95 8.44 -10.27
CA LYS A 130 9.91 9.16 -11.02
C LYS A 130 8.62 9.33 -10.23
N LEU A 131 8.27 8.36 -9.40
CA LEU A 131 7.02 8.34 -8.63
C LEU A 131 7.11 9.17 -7.36
N GLN A 132 8.22 9.10 -6.65
CA GLN A 132 8.40 9.67 -5.32
C GLN A 132 8.10 11.17 -5.22
N PRO A 133 8.52 12.04 -6.17
CA PRO A 133 8.17 13.46 -6.10
C PRO A 133 6.66 13.71 -6.13
N HIS A 134 5.92 12.93 -6.90
CA HIS A 134 4.45 13.05 -6.95
C HIS A 134 3.81 12.66 -5.62
N LEU A 135 4.33 11.61 -4.98
CA LEU A 135 3.85 11.20 -3.67
C LEU A 135 4.18 12.26 -2.61
N CYS A 136 5.37 12.84 -2.65
CA CYS A 136 5.73 13.96 -1.77
C CYS A 136 4.73 15.11 -1.89
N ASP A 137 4.38 15.49 -3.10
CA ASP A 137 3.41 16.56 -3.36
C ASP A 137 2.03 16.23 -2.78
N ILE A 138 1.56 15.00 -2.98
CA ILE A 138 0.28 14.54 -2.46
C ILE A 138 0.24 14.59 -0.94
N PHE A 139 1.27 14.07 -0.28
CA PHE A 139 1.33 14.08 1.19
C PHE A 139 1.50 15.47 1.76
N MET A 140 2.16 16.39 1.04
CA MET A 140 2.19 17.80 1.41
C MET A 140 0.79 18.42 1.38
N ILE A 141 0.00 18.14 0.34
CA ILE A 141 -1.39 18.60 0.23
C ILE A 141 -2.24 18.07 1.39
N ILE A 142 -2.06 16.79 1.74
CA ILE A 142 -2.77 16.20 2.87
C ILE A 142 -2.40 16.91 4.18
N ASP A 143 -1.12 17.16 4.43
CA ASP A 143 -0.66 17.85 5.64
C ASP A 143 -1.21 19.27 5.71
N GLU A 144 -1.24 20.00 4.60
CA GLU A 144 -1.84 21.34 4.53
C GLU A 144 -3.34 21.31 4.86
N SER A 145 -4.04 20.25 4.46
CA SER A 145 -5.48 20.11 4.75
C SER A 145 -5.79 19.93 6.23
N LYS A 146 -4.79 19.59 7.03
CA LYS A 146 -4.95 19.35 8.48
C LYS A 146 -4.80 20.61 9.33
N ARG A 147 -4.43 21.71 8.71
CA ARG A 147 -4.21 22.99 9.40
C ARG A 147 -5.49 23.82 9.52
#